data_b0b332793066ca016457cd2523742641
#
_entry.id   b0b332793066ca016457cd2523742641
#
_cell.length_a   1.000
_cell.length_b   1.000
_cell.length_c   1.000
_cell.angle_alpha   90.00
_cell.angle_beta   90.00
_cell.angle_gamma   90.00
#
_symmetry.space_group_name_H-M   'P 1'
#
loop_
_entity.id
_entity.type
_entity.pdbx_description
1 polymer ?
#
loop_
_entity_poly.entity_id
_entity_poly.type
_entity_poly.pdbx_seq_one_letter_code
_entity_poly.pdbx_strand_id
1 'polypeptide(L)'
;MSSDTYAFPVAVSQLGHEDSREQQNARAIKWLLEQSGGPVVVVTPQKRLDSEVLKRLLARAGVTHLSWRGLSTGSLARRRVIHAWPDRQHLNDLWGVDADALVVIEWGKAETAEWIEDSNPVRLLRGRTVQQSSDPESEAETAPLPEDVDQILEHIAAWAAGYDSGLKWNEEDKLKADMMNCPRRWEQVTVEQVRAKCRALKMRP
;
A
#
# COMPACT_ATOMS: atom_id res chain seq x y z
N MET A 1 5.37 -18.99 3.00
CA MET A 1 6.41 -17.95 2.83
C MET A 1 5.68 -16.61 2.81
N SER A 2 5.83 -15.82 3.88
CA SER A 2 5.18 -14.49 3.98
C SER A 2 5.58 -13.65 2.78
N SER A 3 4.63 -13.27 1.97
CA SER A 3 4.83 -12.27 0.92
C SER A 3 4.97 -10.91 1.61
N ASP A 4 6.17 -10.57 2.06
CA ASP A 4 6.46 -9.19 2.42
C ASP A 4 6.36 -8.36 1.15
N THR A 5 5.26 -7.67 0.99
CA THR A 5 4.95 -6.83 -0.18
C THR A 5 5.96 -5.68 -0.32
N TYR A 6 6.58 -5.29 0.79
CA TYR A 6 7.67 -4.34 0.87
C TYR A 6 8.90 -4.99 1.50
N ALA A 7 10.07 -4.78 0.91
CA ALA A 7 11.36 -5.25 1.44
C ALA A 7 11.92 -4.38 2.58
N PHE A 8 11.15 -3.40 3.05
CA PHE A 8 11.54 -2.41 4.05
C PHE A 8 10.39 -2.18 5.06
N PRO A 9 10.66 -1.58 6.23
CA PRO A 9 9.65 -1.32 7.25
C PRO A 9 8.51 -0.43 6.75
N VAL A 10 7.27 -0.88 6.97
CA VAL A 10 6.07 -0.14 6.59
C VAL A 10 5.12 -0.02 7.77
N ALA A 11 4.55 1.17 7.97
CA ALA A 11 3.59 1.42 9.03
C ALA A 11 2.40 2.26 8.54
N VAL A 12 1.29 2.15 9.26
CA VAL A 12 0.12 3.03 9.11
C VAL A 12 -0.23 3.67 10.44
N SER A 13 -0.31 4.98 10.47
CA SER A 13 -0.79 5.73 11.64
C SER A 13 -2.28 5.98 11.50
N GLN A 14 -3.07 5.33 12.35
CA GLN A 14 -4.53 5.37 12.31
C GLN A 14 -5.10 6.30 13.38
N LEU A 15 -6.19 6.99 13.05
CA LEU A 15 -6.88 7.86 13.99
C LEU A 15 -7.74 7.02 14.95
N GLY A 16 -7.44 7.05 16.24
CA GLY A 16 -8.25 6.43 17.30
C GLY A 16 -9.44 7.31 17.72
N HIS A 17 -10.35 6.74 18.52
CA HIS A 17 -11.59 7.41 18.94
C HIS A 17 -11.34 8.72 19.75
N GLU A 18 -10.28 8.73 20.58
CA GLU A 18 -9.92 9.89 21.41
C GLU A 18 -8.63 10.58 20.95
N ASP A 19 -8.31 10.47 19.66
CA ASP A 19 -7.06 10.89 19.10
C ASP A 19 -7.23 12.16 18.27
N SER A 20 -6.29 13.08 18.38
CA SER A 20 -6.24 14.23 17.49
C SER A 20 -5.40 13.92 16.25
N ARG A 21 -5.66 14.63 15.14
CA ARG A 21 -4.82 14.55 13.94
C ARG A 21 -3.35 14.88 14.23
N GLU A 22 -3.09 15.81 15.13
CA GLU A 22 -1.73 16.15 15.52
C GLU A 22 -1.03 15.01 16.28
N GLN A 23 -1.76 14.28 17.13
CA GLN A 23 -1.22 13.09 17.81
C GLN A 23 -0.98 11.94 16.82
N GLN A 24 -1.87 11.74 15.87
CA GLN A 24 -1.70 10.78 14.78
C GLN A 24 -0.44 11.09 13.96
N ASN A 25 -0.28 12.35 13.55
CA ASN A 25 0.89 12.81 12.78
C ASN A 25 2.18 12.65 13.59
N ALA A 26 2.15 13.01 14.88
CA ALA A 26 3.31 12.89 15.75
C ALA A 26 3.77 11.43 15.91
N ARG A 27 2.83 10.46 15.99
CA ARG A 27 3.16 9.03 16.04
C ARG A 27 3.86 8.55 14.78
N ALA A 28 3.33 8.93 13.62
CA ALA A 28 3.93 8.58 12.33
C ALA A 28 5.37 9.13 12.25
N ILE A 29 5.56 10.39 12.60
CA ILE A 29 6.88 11.02 12.61
C ILE A 29 7.83 10.30 13.57
N LYS A 30 7.39 10.02 14.80
CA LYS A 30 8.20 9.31 15.80
C LYS A 30 8.65 7.96 15.26
N TRP A 31 7.72 7.14 14.80
CA TRP A 31 8.02 5.82 14.26
C TRP A 31 9.01 5.90 13.09
N LEU A 32 8.81 6.81 12.13
CA LEU A 32 9.70 6.94 10.99
C LEU A 32 11.11 7.40 11.38
N LEU A 33 11.24 8.27 12.36
CA LEU A 33 12.55 8.75 12.82
C LEU A 33 13.34 7.67 13.59
N GLU A 34 12.66 6.65 14.11
CA GLU A 34 13.28 5.48 14.73
C GLU A 34 13.81 4.48 13.68
N GLN A 35 13.40 4.60 12.41
CA GLN A 35 13.92 3.75 11.34
C GLN A 35 15.28 4.25 10.85
N SER A 36 16.15 3.31 10.48
CA SER A 36 17.39 3.61 9.77
C SER A 36 17.11 3.95 8.31
N GLY A 37 17.98 4.72 7.67
CA GLY A 37 17.88 5.01 6.24
C GLY A 37 18.23 6.45 5.88
N GLY A 38 18.00 6.80 4.62
CA GLY A 38 18.32 8.08 4.02
C GLY A 38 17.50 9.27 4.50
N PRO A 39 17.55 10.39 3.80
CA PRO A 39 16.83 11.60 4.16
C PRO A 39 15.32 11.39 4.18
N VAL A 40 14.63 12.23 4.96
CA VAL A 40 13.17 12.14 5.11
C VAL A 40 12.47 12.89 3.97
N VAL A 41 11.45 12.27 3.41
CA VAL A 41 10.51 12.91 2.47
C VAL A 41 9.12 12.90 3.07
N VAL A 42 8.47 14.04 3.07
CA VAL A 42 7.06 14.18 3.43
C VAL A 42 6.26 14.44 2.15
N VAL A 43 5.33 13.55 1.87
CA VAL A 43 4.40 13.66 0.73
C VAL A 43 3.03 14.03 1.25
N THR A 44 2.41 15.05 0.67
CA THR A 44 1.09 15.55 1.08
C THR A 44 0.24 15.88 -0.15
N PRO A 45 -1.11 15.96 -0.02
CA PRO A 45 -1.97 16.37 -1.13
C PRO A 45 -1.61 17.74 -1.71
N GLN A 46 -1.24 18.66 -0.85
CA GLN A 46 -0.90 20.05 -1.21
C GLN A 46 0.34 20.50 -0.44
N LYS A 47 1.05 21.49 -0.98
CA LYS A 47 2.19 22.10 -0.28
C LYS A 47 1.81 22.89 0.96
N ARG A 48 0.57 23.36 1.04
CA ARG A 48 0.05 24.05 2.22
C ARG A 48 -0.35 23.00 3.27
N LEU A 49 0.18 23.14 4.45
CA LEU A 49 -0.06 22.24 5.59
C LEU A 49 -0.69 23.00 6.74
N ASP A 50 -1.66 22.37 7.39
CA ASP A 50 -2.26 22.90 8.62
C ASP A 50 -1.71 22.22 9.89
N SER A 51 -0.99 21.11 9.75
CA SER A 51 -0.36 20.38 10.88
C SER A 51 0.91 21.03 11.35
N GLU A 52 0.94 21.44 12.62
CA GLU A 52 2.10 22.06 13.24
C GLU A 52 3.27 21.08 13.46
N VAL A 53 2.98 19.81 13.76
CA VAL A 53 4.05 18.82 13.92
C VAL A 53 4.73 18.49 12.59
N LEU A 54 3.99 18.45 11.49
CA LEU A 54 4.57 18.27 10.16
C LEU A 54 5.35 19.52 9.71
N LYS A 55 4.88 20.73 9.98
CA LYS A 55 5.62 21.97 9.73
C LYS A 55 6.96 22.00 10.45
N ARG A 56 6.98 21.60 11.74
CA ARG A 56 8.22 21.51 12.53
C ARG A 56 9.18 20.45 11.96
N LEU A 57 8.67 19.34 11.46
CA LEU A 57 9.51 18.34 10.80
C LEU A 57 10.12 18.91 9.51
N LEU A 58 9.33 19.58 8.68
CA LEU A 58 9.77 20.18 7.43
C LEU A 58 10.80 21.32 7.60
N ALA A 59 10.82 21.96 8.77
CA ALA A 59 11.82 22.97 9.11
C ALA A 59 13.20 22.37 9.42
N ARG A 60 13.31 21.05 9.55
CA ARG A 60 14.60 20.39 9.82
C ARG A 60 15.43 20.25 8.56
N ALA A 61 16.75 20.38 8.68
CA ALA A 61 17.67 20.11 7.58
C ALA A 61 17.56 18.65 7.11
N GLY A 62 17.62 18.43 5.81
CA GLY A 62 17.55 17.09 5.22
C GLY A 62 16.12 16.52 5.09
N VAL A 63 15.07 17.29 5.38
CA VAL A 63 13.69 16.91 5.12
C VAL A 63 13.20 17.61 3.85
N THR A 64 12.64 16.83 2.93
CA THR A 64 12.08 17.32 1.66
C THR A 64 10.56 17.24 1.70
N HIS A 65 9.88 18.25 1.17
CA HIS A 65 8.43 18.26 1.02
C HIS A 65 8.03 18.11 -0.45
N LEU A 66 7.24 17.10 -0.74
CA LEU A 66 6.65 16.86 -2.05
C LEU A 66 5.12 16.93 -1.94
N SER A 67 4.47 17.35 -3.02
CA SER A 67 3.03 17.21 -3.18
C SER A 67 2.75 16.08 -4.19
N TRP A 68 1.51 15.56 -4.20
CA TRP A 68 1.09 14.53 -5.15
C TRP A 68 1.37 14.91 -6.61
N ARG A 69 1.27 16.21 -6.94
CA ARG A 69 1.62 16.69 -8.28
C ARG A 69 3.11 16.53 -8.53
N GLY A 70 3.43 15.69 -9.50
CA GLY A 70 4.82 15.41 -9.88
C GLY A 70 5.54 14.42 -8.97
N LEU A 71 4.82 13.69 -8.12
CA LEU A 71 5.37 12.57 -7.40
C LEU A 71 5.74 11.46 -8.39
N SER A 72 6.97 10.99 -8.34
CA SER A 72 7.42 9.80 -9.04
C SER A 72 7.98 8.80 -8.03
N THR A 73 7.86 7.51 -8.33
CA THR A 73 8.43 6.45 -7.48
C THR A 73 9.93 6.63 -7.24
N GLY A 74 10.66 7.13 -8.25
CA GLY A 74 12.08 7.43 -8.14
C GLY A 74 12.41 8.55 -7.13
N SER A 75 11.48 9.49 -6.87
CA SER A 75 11.71 10.55 -5.87
C SER A 75 11.62 10.05 -4.42
N LEU A 76 11.13 8.83 -4.22
CA LEU A 76 11.01 8.18 -2.91
C LEU A 76 12.13 7.14 -2.66
N ALA A 77 12.90 6.79 -3.70
CA ALA A 77 13.92 5.75 -3.62
C ALA A 77 15.00 6.09 -2.58
N ARG A 78 15.35 5.10 -1.76
CA ARG A 78 16.34 5.18 -0.69
C ARG A 78 16.10 6.35 0.27
N ARG A 79 14.83 6.55 0.64
CA ARG A 79 14.40 7.60 1.55
C ARG A 79 13.45 7.03 2.60
N ARG A 80 13.36 7.69 3.74
CA ARG A 80 12.32 7.46 4.73
C ARG A 80 11.13 8.33 4.40
N VAL A 81 9.99 7.74 4.14
CA VAL A 81 8.83 8.41 3.53
C VAL A 81 7.69 8.54 4.53
N ILE A 82 7.16 9.75 4.71
CA ILE A 82 5.84 10.00 5.27
C ILE A 82 4.91 10.29 4.12
N HIS A 83 3.91 9.44 3.90
CA HIS A 83 2.84 9.70 2.95
C HIS A 83 1.57 10.09 3.73
N ALA A 84 1.33 11.39 3.80
CA ALA A 84 0.25 11.93 4.61
C ALA A 84 -1.05 12.03 3.81
N TRP A 85 -2.10 11.41 4.36
CA TRP A 85 -3.49 11.49 3.93
C TRP A 85 -3.75 11.07 2.49
N PRO A 86 -3.11 10.00 1.99
CA PRO A 86 -3.35 9.54 0.64
C PRO A 86 -4.81 9.08 0.47
N ASP A 87 -5.34 9.28 -0.71
CA ASP A 87 -6.48 8.56 -1.20
C ASP A 87 -6.05 7.19 -1.77
N ARG A 88 -7.01 6.36 -2.17
CA ARG A 88 -6.77 5.03 -2.71
C ARG A 88 -5.85 5.05 -3.93
N GLN A 89 -6.01 6.02 -4.83
CA GLN A 89 -5.18 6.13 -6.04
C GLN A 89 -3.71 6.37 -5.68
N HIS A 90 -3.44 7.29 -4.75
CA HIS A 90 -2.08 7.62 -4.33
C HIS A 90 -1.43 6.54 -3.44
N LEU A 91 -2.24 5.68 -2.80
CA LEU A 91 -1.73 4.46 -2.15
C LEU A 91 -1.24 3.44 -3.19
N ASN A 92 -1.94 3.33 -4.32
CA ASN A 92 -1.51 2.46 -5.41
C ASN A 92 -0.18 2.90 -6.03
N ASP A 93 0.14 4.20 -6.00
CA ASP A 93 1.43 4.72 -6.47
C ASP A 93 2.62 4.28 -5.59
N LEU A 94 2.35 3.75 -4.39
CA LEU A 94 3.39 3.26 -3.48
C LEU A 94 3.85 1.82 -3.79
N TRP A 95 3.13 1.09 -4.63
CA TRP A 95 3.54 -0.24 -5.01
C TRP A 95 4.83 -0.20 -5.85
N GLY A 96 5.82 -1.01 -5.45
CA GLY A 96 7.11 -1.07 -6.13
C GLY A 96 8.06 0.11 -5.85
N VAL A 97 7.77 0.94 -4.85
CA VAL A 97 8.70 1.95 -4.35
C VAL A 97 9.86 1.26 -3.63
N ASP A 98 11.09 1.69 -3.91
CA ASP A 98 12.33 1.26 -3.23
C ASP A 98 12.70 2.30 -2.16
N ALA A 99 11.93 2.32 -1.06
CA ALA A 99 12.20 3.21 0.08
C ALA A 99 13.01 2.50 1.17
N ASP A 100 13.54 3.26 2.13
CA ASP A 100 14.19 2.69 3.32
C ASP A 100 13.18 2.43 4.45
N ALA A 101 12.12 3.24 4.51
CA ALA A 101 10.97 3.06 5.38
C ALA A 101 9.79 3.89 4.88
N LEU A 102 8.57 3.43 5.12
CA LEU A 102 7.34 4.11 4.73
C LEU A 102 6.36 4.16 5.89
N VAL A 103 5.83 5.33 6.19
CA VAL A 103 4.68 5.47 7.06
C VAL A 103 3.55 6.21 6.35
N VAL A 104 2.39 5.60 6.30
CA VAL A 104 1.15 6.21 5.81
C VAL A 104 0.40 6.83 6.98
N ILE A 105 -0.03 8.07 6.84
CA ILE A 105 -0.94 8.73 7.79
C ILE A 105 -2.34 8.63 7.20
N GLU A 106 -3.17 7.80 7.79
CA GLU A 106 -4.54 7.54 7.33
C GLU A 106 -5.40 8.81 7.40
N TRP A 107 -6.12 9.14 6.32
CA TRP A 107 -7.18 10.15 6.36
C TRP A 107 -8.51 9.54 6.78
N GLY A 108 -8.92 8.46 6.13
CA GLY A 108 -10.15 7.72 6.40
C GLY A 108 -9.94 6.23 6.23
N LYS A 109 -10.62 5.43 7.04
CA LYS A 109 -10.45 3.97 7.04
C LYS A 109 -10.79 3.32 5.70
N ALA A 110 -11.78 3.85 4.98
CA ALA A 110 -12.21 3.31 3.70
C ALA A 110 -11.12 3.42 2.62
N GLU A 111 -10.30 4.48 2.67
CA GLU A 111 -9.25 4.73 1.69
C GLU A 111 -8.06 3.78 1.85
N THR A 112 -7.78 3.37 3.10
CA THR A 112 -6.57 2.61 3.43
C THR A 112 -6.84 1.12 3.65
N ALA A 113 -8.09 0.70 3.74
CA ALA A 113 -8.47 -0.66 4.17
C ALA A 113 -7.81 -1.76 3.32
N GLU A 114 -7.93 -1.67 2.00
CA GLU A 114 -7.34 -2.65 1.08
C GLU A 114 -5.81 -2.63 1.11
N TRP A 115 -5.23 -1.43 1.10
CA TRP A 115 -3.79 -1.29 1.18
C TRP A 115 -3.23 -1.88 2.49
N ILE A 116 -3.93 -1.71 3.61
CA ILE A 116 -3.55 -2.30 4.90
C ILE A 116 -3.64 -3.82 4.86
N GLU A 117 -4.67 -4.36 4.24
CA GLU A 117 -4.86 -5.80 4.09
C GLU A 117 -3.74 -6.42 3.25
N ASP A 118 -3.40 -5.77 2.14
CA ASP A 118 -2.40 -6.26 1.19
C ASP A 118 -0.96 -6.05 1.65
N SER A 119 -0.66 -4.93 2.31
CA SER A 119 0.71 -4.58 2.72
C SER A 119 1.06 -5.02 4.13
N ASN A 120 0.08 -5.42 4.94
CA ASN A 120 0.24 -5.82 6.34
C ASN A 120 1.18 -4.90 7.16
N PRO A 121 0.95 -3.59 7.19
CA PRO A 121 1.84 -2.64 7.82
C PRO A 121 1.74 -2.69 9.34
N VAL A 122 2.78 -2.25 10.03
CA VAL A 122 2.73 -1.98 11.47
C VAL A 122 1.65 -0.94 11.75
N ARG A 123 0.65 -1.27 12.58
CA ARG A 123 -0.43 -0.34 12.94
C ARG A 123 -0.05 0.48 14.15
N LEU A 124 0.02 1.79 13.96
CA LEU A 124 0.34 2.75 15.02
C LEU A 124 -0.95 3.35 15.57
N LEU A 125 -1.32 2.93 16.76
CA LEU A 125 -2.50 3.39 17.51
C LEU A 125 -2.09 4.15 18.76
N ARG A 126 -3.01 4.92 19.35
CA ARG A 126 -2.75 5.60 20.64
C ARG A 126 -2.40 4.58 21.72
N GLY A 127 -1.22 4.77 22.32
CA GLY A 127 -0.73 3.93 23.41
C GLY A 127 -0.26 2.53 23.05
N ARG A 128 -0.33 2.11 21.77
CA ARG A 128 0.17 0.81 21.34
C ARG A 128 0.61 0.80 19.87
N THR A 129 1.63 0.00 19.63
CA THR A 129 2.02 -0.41 18.27
C THR A 129 1.59 -1.86 18.10
N VAL A 130 0.81 -2.15 17.09
CA VAL A 130 0.36 -3.50 16.77
C VAL A 130 1.02 -3.90 15.47
N GLN A 131 1.94 -4.86 15.55
CA GLN A 131 2.36 -5.62 14.39
C GLN A 131 1.34 -6.77 14.29
N GLN A 132 0.63 -6.85 13.18
CA GLN A 132 -0.18 -8.01 12.92
C GLN A 132 0.81 -9.15 12.69
N SER A 133 1.09 -9.92 13.73
CA SER A 133 1.73 -11.22 13.56
C SER A 133 0.82 -11.95 12.58
N SER A 134 1.37 -12.36 11.45
CA SER A 134 0.77 -13.42 10.67
C SER A 134 0.78 -14.63 11.61
N ASP A 135 -0.31 -14.79 12.36
CA ASP A 135 -0.54 -16.06 13.05
C ASP A 135 -0.60 -17.11 11.95
N PRO A 136 0.27 -18.13 12.00
CA PRO A 136 0.26 -19.19 11.00
C PRO A 136 -1.01 -20.05 11.05
N GLU A 137 -1.96 -19.72 11.91
CA GLU A 137 -3.23 -20.45 12.09
C GLU A 137 -4.35 -19.98 11.16
N SER A 138 -4.15 -19.01 10.29
CA SER A 138 -5.10 -18.62 9.23
C SER A 138 -4.58 -18.94 7.83
N GLU A 139 -3.62 -19.82 7.69
CA GLU A 139 -3.52 -20.65 6.50
C GLU A 139 -4.65 -21.69 6.55
N ALA A 140 -5.89 -21.22 6.51
CA ALA A 140 -6.95 -22.04 5.98
C ALA A 140 -6.48 -22.39 4.57
N GLU A 141 -6.07 -23.64 4.39
CA GLU A 141 -5.70 -24.28 3.14
C GLU A 141 -6.69 -23.83 2.08
N THR A 142 -6.32 -22.75 1.39
CA THR A 142 -7.20 -22.15 0.38
C THR A 142 -7.25 -23.19 -0.71
N ALA A 143 -8.38 -23.84 -0.88
CA ALA A 143 -8.57 -24.85 -1.90
C ALA A 143 -7.99 -24.33 -3.22
N PRO A 144 -7.26 -25.16 -3.99
CA PRO A 144 -6.62 -24.70 -5.22
C PRO A 144 -7.67 -24.11 -6.16
N LEU A 145 -7.29 -23.03 -6.85
CA LEU A 145 -8.13 -22.44 -7.89
C LEU A 145 -8.47 -23.48 -8.94
N PRO A 146 -9.66 -23.43 -9.56
CA PRO A 146 -9.92 -24.19 -10.77
C PRO A 146 -8.85 -23.90 -11.83
N GLU A 147 -8.41 -24.93 -12.54
CA GLU A 147 -7.28 -24.83 -13.47
C GLU A 147 -7.47 -23.76 -14.55
N ASP A 148 -8.69 -23.62 -15.05
CA ASP A 148 -9.04 -22.63 -16.06
C ASP A 148 -8.99 -21.17 -15.55
N VAL A 149 -9.30 -20.96 -14.26
CA VAL A 149 -9.15 -19.66 -13.59
C VAL A 149 -7.68 -19.36 -13.33
N ASP A 150 -6.93 -20.35 -12.90
CA ASP A 150 -5.49 -20.23 -12.65
C ASP A 150 -4.73 -19.82 -13.92
N GLN A 151 -5.00 -20.51 -15.03
CA GLN A 151 -4.43 -20.21 -16.35
C GLN A 151 -4.78 -18.81 -16.85
N ILE A 152 -6.00 -18.33 -16.61
CA ILE A 152 -6.40 -16.98 -17.00
C ILE A 152 -5.66 -15.92 -16.20
N LEU A 153 -5.53 -16.08 -14.89
CA LEU A 153 -4.77 -15.16 -14.07
C LEU A 153 -3.30 -15.10 -14.49
N GLU A 154 -2.69 -16.25 -14.80
CA GLU A 154 -1.33 -16.30 -15.34
C GLU A 154 -1.21 -15.61 -16.71
N HIS A 155 -2.20 -15.81 -17.58
CA HIS A 155 -2.24 -15.15 -18.88
C HIS A 155 -2.37 -13.63 -18.77
N ILE A 156 -3.24 -13.14 -17.88
CA ILE A 156 -3.41 -11.70 -17.62
C ILE A 156 -2.10 -11.11 -17.07
N ALA A 157 -1.45 -11.79 -16.14
CA ALA A 157 -0.18 -11.35 -15.57
C ALA A 157 0.95 -11.30 -16.61
N ALA A 158 1.05 -12.30 -17.46
CA ALA A 158 2.05 -12.36 -18.55
C ALA A 158 1.84 -11.24 -19.59
N TRP A 159 0.59 -10.92 -19.89
CA TRP A 159 0.25 -9.83 -20.81
C TRP A 159 0.54 -8.45 -20.23
N ALA A 160 0.31 -8.26 -18.95
CA ALA A 160 0.59 -6.99 -18.28
C ALA A 160 2.10 -6.70 -18.23
N ALA A 161 2.94 -7.72 -18.10
CA ALA A 161 4.40 -7.58 -18.09
C ALA A 161 5.00 -7.22 -19.46
N GLY A 162 4.27 -7.42 -20.56
CA GLY A 162 4.79 -7.29 -21.94
C GLY A 162 4.36 -6.02 -22.71
N TYR A 163 3.49 -5.16 -22.16
CA TYR A 163 2.90 -4.06 -22.90
C TYR A 163 3.36 -2.69 -22.40
N ASP A 164 4.46 -2.21 -22.95
CA ASP A 164 4.93 -0.82 -22.86
C ASP A 164 4.26 0.08 -23.94
N SER A 165 3.07 -0.26 -24.36
CA SER A 165 2.29 0.54 -25.31
C SER A 165 1.21 1.31 -24.56
N GLY A 166 1.23 2.62 -24.64
CA GLY A 166 0.41 3.63 -23.96
C GLY A 166 -1.13 3.48 -23.90
N LEU A 167 -1.66 2.29 -24.16
CA LEU A 167 -3.02 1.86 -23.88
C LEU A 167 -3.00 1.03 -22.59
N LYS A 168 -3.15 1.72 -21.46
CA LYS A 168 -3.34 1.11 -20.15
C LYS A 168 -4.68 0.38 -20.08
N TRP A 169 -4.75 -0.81 -20.61
CA TRP A 169 -5.71 -1.79 -20.14
C TRP A 169 -5.19 -2.29 -18.80
N ASN A 170 -5.84 -1.85 -17.76
CA ASN A 170 -5.55 -2.26 -16.39
C ASN A 170 -5.82 -3.77 -16.29
N GLU A 171 -4.98 -4.50 -15.54
CA GLU A 171 -5.17 -5.92 -15.21
C GLU A 171 -6.57 -6.16 -14.63
N GLU A 172 -7.04 -5.22 -13.81
CA GLU A 172 -8.39 -5.20 -13.24
C GLU A 172 -9.50 -5.18 -14.30
N ASP A 173 -9.34 -4.38 -15.35
CA ASP A 173 -10.35 -4.30 -16.42
C ASP A 173 -10.44 -5.60 -17.22
N LYS A 174 -9.30 -6.28 -17.44
CA LYS A 174 -9.26 -7.59 -18.10
C LYS A 174 -9.91 -8.67 -17.24
N LEU A 175 -9.61 -8.65 -15.95
CA LEU A 175 -10.21 -9.58 -14.99
C LEU A 175 -11.72 -9.38 -14.89
N LYS A 176 -12.19 -8.15 -14.78
CA LYS A 176 -13.62 -7.80 -14.81
C LYS A 176 -14.28 -8.22 -16.11
N ALA A 177 -13.63 -8.00 -17.25
CA ALA A 177 -14.16 -8.40 -18.54
C ALA A 177 -14.30 -9.92 -18.66
N ASP A 178 -13.33 -10.70 -18.15
CA ASP A 178 -13.46 -12.16 -18.14
C ASP A 178 -14.56 -12.64 -17.19
N MET A 179 -14.67 -12.06 -16.01
CA MET A 179 -15.74 -12.35 -15.05
C MET A 179 -17.14 -12.07 -15.64
N MET A 180 -17.28 -11.00 -16.42
CA MET A 180 -18.54 -10.64 -17.09
C MET A 180 -18.86 -11.55 -18.26
N ASN A 181 -17.86 -11.95 -19.03
CA ASN A 181 -18.03 -12.76 -20.24
C ASN A 181 -18.16 -14.26 -19.94
N CYS A 182 -17.56 -14.73 -18.85
CA CYS A 182 -17.54 -16.14 -18.46
C CYS A 182 -17.95 -16.34 -17.00
N PRO A 183 -19.15 -15.91 -16.56
CA PRO A 183 -19.53 -15.92 -15.14
C PRO A 183 -19.49 -17.31 -14.51
N ARG A 184 -19.82 -18.38 -15.27
CA ARG A 184 -19.79 -19.77 -14.75
C ARG A 184 -18.42 -20.23 -14.27
N ARG A 185 -17.34 -19.69 -14.83
CA ARG A 185 -15.97 -20.00 -14.46
C ARG A 185 -15.65 -19.51 -13.03
N TRP A 186 -16.28 -18.43 -12.63
CA TRP A 186 -16.02 -17.74 -11.37
C TRP A 186 -17.00 -18.09 -10.23
N GLU A 187 -18.06 -18.89 -10.54
CA GLU A 187 -19.11 -19.23 -9.56
C GLU A 187 -18.60 -19.93 -8.29
N GLN A 188 -17.49 -20.70 -8.43
CA GLN A 188 -16.92 -21.47 -7.30
C GLN A 188 -15.62 -20.86 -6.76
N VAL A 189 -15.28 -19.64 -7.18
CA VAL A 189 -14.03 -18.98 -6.85
C VAL A 189 -14.30 -17.90 -5.81
N THR A 190 -13.57 -17.93 -4.70
CA THR A 190 -13.67 -16.90 -3.68
C THR A 190 -12.75 -15.73 -4.00
N VAL A 191 -13.12 -14.54 -3.50
CA VAL A 191 -12.30 -13.32 -3.65
C VAL A 191 -10.91 -13.53 -3.05
N GLU A 192 -10.82 -14.26 -1.94
CA GLU A 192 -9.56 -14.56 -1.25
C GLU A 192 -8.64 -15.41 -2.12
N GLN A 193 -9.17 -16.42 -2.83
CA GLN A 193 -8.40 -17.26 -3.76
C GLN A 193 -7.81 -16.42 -4.90
N VAL A 194 -8.64 -15.56 -5.51
CA VAL A 194 -8.19 -14.67 -6.60
C VAL A 194 -7.10 -13.72 -6.10
N ARG A 195 -7.32 -13.07 -4.96
CA ARG A 195 -6.34 -12.17 -4.36
C ARG A 195 -5.02 -12.87 -4.03
N ALA A 196 -5.08 -14.09 -3.48
CA ALA A 196 -3.88 -14.87 -3.18
C ALA A 196 -3.08 -15.18 -4.46
N LYS A 197 -3.75 -15.59 -5.54
CA LYS A 197 -3.08 -15.86 -6.82
C LYS A 197 -2.54 -14.58 -7.47
N CYS A 198 -3.30 -13.49 -7.48
CA CYS A 198 -2.84 -12.19 -7.99
C CYS A 198 -1.59 -11.70 -7.25
N ARG A 199 -1.52 -11.87 -5.94
CA ARG A 199 -0.31 -11.56 -5.15
C ARG A 199 0.86 -12.45 -5.57
N ALA A 200 0.64 -13.75 -5.71
CA ALA A 200 1.69 -14.70 -6.14
C ALA A 200 2.26 -14.34 -7.52
N LEU A 201 1.40 -13.85 -8.43
CA LEU A 201 1.78 -13.42 -9.78
C LEU A 201 2.30 -11.97 -9.82
N LYS A 202 2.36 -11.27 -8.69
CA LYS A 202 2.73 -9.84 -8.59
C LYS A 202 1.85 -8.94 -9.48
N MET A 203 0.63 -9.36 -9.73
CA MET A 203 -0.38 -8.54 -10.41
C MET A 203 -0.77 -7.40 -9.47
N ARG A 204 -1.02 -6.24 -10.04
CA ARG A 204 -1.66 -5.14 -9.31
C ARG A 204 -3.15 -5.42 -9.25
N PRO A 205 -3.73 -5.56 -8.04
CA PRO A 205 -5.17 -5.75 -7.89
C PRO A 205 -5.95 -4.51 -8.31
#